data_78dc1107ec289db3522fb7436bc0017a
#
_entry.id   78dc1107ec289db3522fb7436bc0017a
#
_cell.length_a   1.000
_cell.length_b   1.000
_cell.length_c   1.000
_cell.angle_alpha   90.00
_cell.angle_beta   90.00
_cell.angle_gamma   90.00
#
_symmetry.space_group_name_H-M   'P 1'
#
loop_
_entity.id
_entity.type
_entity.pdbx_description
1 polymer ?
#
loop_
_entity_poly.entity_id
_entity_poly.type
_entity_poly.pdbx_seq_one_letter_code
_entity_poly.pdbx_strand_id
1 'polypeptide(L)'
;MATRSPWTCILWDVDGTIVDASDGILRRLTVALEHFGKPKPTRAELVHWIGPPMYESFQTNVGMSPEQATEAVSFYRTLGKADGYTTGAKLFPGVGELIQEAHACGIPQATASSKPENQVAALMDHFDLAPCFTATVGSTPDEKTLATKADIVAEALRRLAAAGVDTSRPVLVGDRHHDIEGGA
;
A
#
# COMPACT_ATOMS: atom_id res chain seq x y z
N MET A 1 14.44 31.42 -8.10
CA MET A 1 15.36 30.30 -7.80
C MET A 1 14.50 29.17 -7.25
N ALA A 2 14.40 28.05 -7.94
CA ALA A 2 13.71 26.88 -7.40
C ALA A 2 14.47 26.42 -6.14
N THR A 3 13.80 26.39 -5.00
CA THR A 3 14.36 25.83 -3.77
C THR A 3 14.63 24.36 -4.02
N ARG A 4 15.89 23.95 -3.96
CA ARG A 4 16.24 22.53 -4.06
C ARG A 4 15.54 21.78 -2.94
N SER A 5 14.83 20.70 -3.27
CA SER A 5 14.26 19.80 -2.27
C SER A 5 15.34 19.40 -1.24
N PRO A 6 15.06 19.43 0.06
CA PRO A 6 15.98 18.90 1.06
C PRO A 6 16.12 17.37 0.97
N TRP A 7 15.19 16.71 0.29
CA TRP A 7 15.12 15.26 0.15
C TRP A 7 15.68 14.81 -1.19
N THR A 8 16.36 13.68 -1.22
CA THR A 8 16.96 13.11 -2.44
C THR A 8 16.00 12.19 -3.19
N CYS A 9 15.02 11.59 -2.50
CA CYS A 9 13.95 10.81 -3.07
C CYS A 9 12.74 10.76 -2.14
N ILE A 10 11.58 10.39 -2.68
CA ILE A 10 10.33 10.27 -1.93
C ILE A 10 9.86 8.81 -1.99
N LEU A 11 9.52 8.26 -0.84
CA LEU A 11 8.82 6.98 -0.70
C LEU A 11 7.38 7.26 -0.31
N TRP A 12 6.43 6.56 -0.93
CA TRP A 12 5.01 6.74 -0.71
C TRP A 12 4.35 5.46 -0.21
N ASP A 13 3.64 5.55 0.91
CA ASP A 13 2.60 4.56 1.16
C ASP A 13 1.44 4.75 0.20
N VAL A 14 0.58 3.74 0.05
CA VAL A 14 -0.49 3.75 -0.96
C VAL A 14 -1.87 3.85 -0.30
N ASP A 15 -2.26 2.86 0.50
CA ASP A 15 -3.58 2.84 1.13
C ASP A 15 -3.67 3.82 2.30
N GLY A 16 -4.50 4.84 2.18
CA GLY A 16 -4.63 5.92 3.17
C GLY A 16 -3.79 7.15 2.85
N THR A 17 -2.83 7.04 1.92
CA THR A 17 -1.93 8.14 1.53
C THR A 17 -2.15 8.58 0.09
N ILE A 18 -1.94 7.70 -0.89
CA ILE A 18 -2.22 8.00 -2.31
C ILE A 18 -3.68 7.69 -2.63
N VAL A 19 -4.16 6.53 -2.17
CA VAL A 19 -5.44 5.94 -2.58
C VAL A 19 -6.36 5.69 -1.39
N ASP A 20 -7.59 6.16 -1.48
CA ASP A 20 -8.70 5.67 -0.68
C ASP A 20 -9.31 4.45 -1.37
N ALA A 21 -8.97 3.25 -0.90
CA ALA A 21 -9.50 1.97 -1.36
C ALA A 21 -10.58 1.42 -0.41
N SER A 22 -11.05 2.20 0.56
CA SER A 22 -11.92 1.76 1.66
C SER A 22 -13.20 1.08 1.18
N ASP A 23 -13.85 1.60 0.16
CA ASP A 23 -15.12 1.06 -0.35
C ASP A 23 -14.92 -0.35 -0.96
N GLY A 24 -13.84 -0.56 -1.71
CA GLY A 24 -13.51 -1.86 -2.29
C GLY A 24 -13.07 -2.88 -1.23
N ILE A 25 -12.28 -2.44 -0.26
CA ILE A 25 -11.82 -3.26 0.87
C ILE A 25 -13.01 -3.72 1.70
N LEU A 26 -13.90 -2.81 2.12
CA LEU A 26 -15.07 -3.14 2.95
C LEU A 26 -16.01 -4.12 2.26
N ARG A 27 -16.26 -3.93 0.95
CA ARG A 27 -17.10 -4.85 0.19
C ARG A 27 -16.52 -6.26 0.17
N ARG A 28 -15.26 -6.42 -0.16
CA ARG A 28 -14.58 -7.73 -0.20
C ARG A 28 -14.48 -8.37 1.18
N LEU A 29 -14.17 -7.59 2.21
CA LEU A 29 -14.13 -8.06 3.60
C LEU A 29 -15.49 -8.57 4.05
N THR A 30 -16.58 -7.85 3.73
CA THR A 30 -17.94 -8.31 4.04
C THR A 30 -18.19 -9.70 3.49
N VAL A 31 -17.91 -9.91 2.20
CA VAL A 31 -18.12 -11.21 1.55
C VAL A 31 -17.21 -12.29 2.16
N ALA A 32 -15.94 -11.97 2.42
CA ALA A 32 -15.01 -12.93 3.01
C ALA A 32 -15.42 -13.32 4.44
N LEU A 33 -15.77 -12.35 5.28
CA LEU A 33 -16.18 -12.62 6.66
C LEU A 33 -17.49 -13.40 6.74
N GLU A 34 -18.46 -13.08 5.90
CA GLU A 34 -19.71 -13.87 5.78
C GLU A 34 -19.41 -15.31 5.38
N HIS A 35 -18.53 -15.55 4.43
CA HIS A 35 -18.12 -16.91 4.00
C HIS A 35 -17.53 -17.72 5.16
N PHE A 36 -16.77 -17.09 6.05
CA PHE A 36 -16.16 -17.75 7.22
C PHE A 36 -17.01 -17.65 8.50
N GLY A 37 -18.27 -17.20 8.41
CA GLY A 37 -19.17 -17.07 9.56
C GLY A 37 -18.69 -16.08 10.62
N LYS A 38 -17.93 -15.05 10.23
CA LYS A 38 -17.40 -14.01 11.12
C LYS A 38 -18.26 -12.74 11.06
N PRO A 39 -18.25 -11.91 12.13
CA PRO A 39 -19.01 -10.67 12.13
C PRO A 39 -18.48 -9.68 11.08
N LYS A 40 -19.42 -8.97 10.44
CA LYS A 40 -19.10 -7.91 9.49
C LYS A 40 -18.61 -6.67 10.23
N PRO A 41 -17.47 -6.08 9.83
CA PRO A 41 -17.00 -4.83 10.42
C PRO A 41 -17.91 -3.66 10.03
N THR A 42 -18.10 -2.76 10.95
CA THR A 42 -18.69 -1.45 10.68
C THR A 42 -17.70 -0.57 9.91
N ARG A 43 -18.21 0.54 9.31
CA ARG A 43 -17.32 1.50 8.63
C ARG A 43 -16.30 2.13 9.60
N ALA A 44 -16.62 2.28 10.87
CA ALA A 44 -15.70 2.79 11.88
C ALA A 44 -14.59 1.77 12.22
N GLU A 45 -14.91 0.48 12.24
CA GLU A 45 -13.93 -0.58 12.49
C GLU A 45 -13.03 -0.84 11.27
N LEU A 46 -13.44 -0.41 10.08
CA LEU A 46 -12.68 -0.59 8.84
C LEU A 46 -11.27 0.04 8.93
N VAL A 47 -11.09 1.07 9.74
CA VAL A 47 -9.79 1.70 9.97
C VAL A 47 -8.73 0.69 10.45
N HIS A 48 -9.14 -0.37 11.16
CA HIS A 48 -8.26 -1.42 11.65
C HIS A 48 -7.91 -2.47 10.57
N TRP A 49 -8.56 -2.43 9.41
CA TRP A 49 -8.35 -3.35 8.30
C TRP A 49 -7.55 -2.73 7.14
N ILE A 50 -7.41 -1.41 7.13
CA ILE A 50 -6.69 -0.69 6.08
C ILE A 50 -5.27 -0.41 6.58
N GLY A 51 -4.26 -0.81 5.81
CA GLY A 51 -2.85 -0.62 6.12
C GLY A 51 -2.14 -1.88 6.60
N PRO A 52 -2.56 -2.56 7.69
CA PRO A 52 -1.93 -3.82 8.08
C PRO A 52 -2.13 -4.94 7.05
N PRO A 53 -1.23 -5.94 7.00
CA PRO A 53 -1.42 -7.14 6.20
C PRO A 53 -2.75 -7.83 6.53
N MET A 54 -3.47 -8.29 5.51
CA MET A 54 -4.77 -8.97 5.70
C MET A 54 -4.64 -10.22 6.58
N TYR A 55 -3.53 -10.95 6.47
CA TYR A 55 -3.25 -12.12 7.29
C TYR A 55 -3.27 -11.80 8.79
N GLU A 56 -2.60 -10.73 9.19
CA GLU A 56 -2.59 -10.25 10.57
C GLU A 56 -3.97 -9.75 11.00
N SER A 57 -4.64 -8.98 10.12
CA SER A 57 -5.96 -8.42 10.38
C SER A 57 -7.02 -9.48 10.64
N PHE A 58 -7.03 -10.59 9.90
CA PHE A 58 -7.97 -11.70 10.16
C PHE A 58 -7.72 -12.38 11.51
N GLN A 59 -6.49 -12.42 12.00
CA GLN A 59 -6.18 -12.98 13.32
C GLN A 59 -6.56 -12.00 14.43
N THR A 60 -6.15 -10.75 14.32
CA THR A 60 -6.30 -9.76 15.39
C THR A 60 -7.71 -9.22 15.54
N ASN A 61 -8.41 -8.95 14.42
CA ASN A 61 -9.72 -8.30 14.46
C ASN A 61 -10.89 -9.28 14.63
N VAL A 62 -10.75 -10.54 14.19
CA VAL A 62 -11.85 -11.54 14.27
C VAL A 62 -11.42 -12.90 14.82
N GLY A 63 -10.23 -13.00 15.40
CA GLY A 63 -9.76 -14.17 16.13
C GLY A 63 -9.66 -15.44 15.26
N MET A 64 -9.22 -15.33 14.02
CA MET A 64 -8.95 -16.51 13.19
C MET A 64 -7.65 -17.20 13.60
N SER A 65 -7.61 -18.54 13.52
CA SER A 65 -6.35 -19.28 13.61
C SER A 65 -5.43 -18.93 12.42
N PRO A 66 -4.13 -19.22 12.51
CA PRO A 66 -3.20 -19.03 11.37
C PRO A 66 -3.64 -19.72 10.10
N GLU A 67 -4.22 -20.92 10.19
CA GLU A 67 -4.73 -21.69 9.07
C GLU A 67 -5.97 -21.01 8.46
N GLN A 68 -6.93 -20.62 9.31
CA GLN A 68 -8.13 -19.90 8.89
C GLN A 68 -7.78 -18.55 8.24
N ALA A 69 -6.82 -17.80 8.79
CA ALA A 69 -6.38 -16.54 8.24
C ALA A 69 -5.73 -16.73 6.85
N THR A 70 -4.96 -17.81 6.65
CA THR A 70 -4.38 -18.15 5.34
C THR A 70 -5.47 -18.41 4.29
N GLU A 71 -6.50 -19.20 4.64
CA GLU A 71 -7.62 -19.46 3.76
C GLU A 71 -8.43 -18.18 3.46
N ALA A 72 -8.70 -17.37 4.49
CA ALA A 72 -9.43 -16.12 4.35
C ALA A 72 -8.71 -15.11 3.45
N VAL A 73 -7.38 -14.98 3.58
CA VAL A 73 -6.56 -14.14 2.66
C VAL A 73 -6.65 -14.66 1.23
N SER A 74 -6.54 -15.97 1.02
CA SER A 74 -6.65 -16.56 -0.31
C SER A 74 -8.02 -16.28 -0.94
N PHE A 75 -9.10 -16.46 -0.18
CA PHE A 75 -10.46 -16.16 -0.62
C PHE A 75 -10.65 -14.66 -0.91
N TYR A 76 -10.25 -13.79 0.00
CA TYR A 76 -10.30 -12.33 -0.17
C TYR A 76 -9.59 -11.87 -1.44
N ARG A 77 -8.43 -12.46 -1.75
CA ARG A 77 -7.67 -12.17 -2.97
C ARG A 77 -8.38 -12.64 -4.24
N THR A 78 -9.06 -13.78 -4.17
CA THR A 78 -9.88 -14.25 -5.29
C THR A 78 -10.99 -13.26 -5.63
N LEU A 79 -11.63 -12.66 -4.61
CA LEU A 79 -12.62 -11.60 -4.80
C LEU A 79 -11.98 -10.36 -5.46
N GLY A 80 -10.78 -9.97 -5.02
CA GLY A 80 -10.05 -8.84 -5.60
C GLY A 80 -9.67 -9.05 -7.07
N LYS A 81 -9.33 -10.28 -7.45
CA LYS A 81 -9.09 -10.64 -8.86
C LYS A 81 -10.36 -10.57 -9.71
N ALA A 82 -11.49 -11.03 -9.17
CA ALA A 82 -12.77 -11.01 -9.86
C ALA A 82 -13.33 -9.61 -10.04
N ASP A 83 -13.23 -8.77 -9.00
CA ASP A 83 -13.72 -7.39 -9.00
C ASP A 83 -12.80 -6.40 -9.74
N GLY A 84 -11.52 -6.72 -9.87
CA GLY A 84 -10.45 -5.78 -10.18
C GLY A 84 -9.97 -5.02 -8.93
N TYR A 85 -8.66 -4.92 -8.76
CA TYR A 85 -8.05 -4.29 -7.56
C TYR A 85 -8.33 -2.79 -7.45
N THR A 86 -8.72 -2.15 -8.54
CA THR A 86 -8.98 -0.71 -8.65
C THR A 86 -10.44 -0.33 -8.40
N THR A 87 -11.34 -1.32 -8.33
CA THR A 87 -12.78 -1.05 -8.19
C THR A 87 -13.10 -0.36 -6.86
N GLY A 88 -13.67 0.84 -6.94
CA GLY A 88 -14.01 1.68 -5.79
C GLY A 88 -12.82 2.45 -5.20
N ALA A 89 -11.64 2.35 -5.80
CA ALA A 89 -10.48 3.13 -5.41
C ALA A 89 -10.60 4.57 -5.95
N LYS A 90 -10.11 5.54 -5.17
CA LYS A 90 -10.08 6.96 -5.51
C LYS A 90 -8.76 7.56 -5.03
N LEU A 91 -8.20 8.50 -5.77
CA LEU A 91 -7.09 9.31 -5.25
C LEU A 91 -7.58 10.22 -4.13
N PHE A 92 -6.73 10.43 -3.13
CA PHE A 92 -6.94 11.55 -2.22
C PHE A 92 -6.78 12.88 -2.97
N PRO A 93 -7.57 13.92 -2.61
CA PRO A 93 -7.50 15.22 -3.31
C PRO A 93 -6.08 15.80 -3.31
N GLY A 94 -5.60 16.20 -4.48
CA GLY A 94 -4.31 16.88 -4.67
C GLY A 94 -3.09 15.96 -4.70
N VAL A 95 -3.21 14.68 -4.33
CA VAL A 95 -2.03 13.79 -4.24
C VAL A 95 -1.51 13.41 -5.63
N GLY A 96 -2.39 13.19 -6.59
CA GLY A 96 -1.98 12.87 -7.96
C GLY A 96 -1.16 14.00 -8.58
N GLU A 97 -1.65 15.23 -8.43
CA GLU A 97 -0.97 16.44 -8.90
C GLU A 97 0.39 16.61 -8.21
N LEU A 98 0.47 16.37 -6.90
CA LEU A 98 1.72 16.47 -6.15
C LEU A 98 2.77 15.45 -6.64
N ILE A 99 2.36 14.20 -6.90
CA ILE A 99 3.24 13.15 -7.44
C ILE A 99 3.74 13.54 -8.83
N GLN A 100 2.86 14.03 -9.70
CA GLN A 100 3.21 14.47 -11.05
C GLN A 100 4.13 15.70 -11.01
N GLU A 101 3.91 16.66 -10.12
CA GLU A 101 4.76 17.83 -9.95
C GLU A 101 6.15 17.44 -9.43
N ALA A 102 6.23 16.56 -8.43
CA ALA A 102 7.50 16.02 -7.95
C ALA A 102 8.29 15.31 -9.07
N HIS A 103 7.60 14.52 -9.89
CA HIS A 103 8.20 13.88 -11.08
C HIS A 103 8.71 14.91 -12.10
N ALA A 104 7.90 15.93 -12.43
CA ALA A 104 8.28 17.00 -13.35
C ALA A 104 9.48 17.82 -12.83
N CYS A 105 9.65 17.94 -11.51
CA CYS A 105 10.80 18.53 -10.87
C CYS A 105 12.03 17.61 -10.82
N GLY A 106 11.93 16.39 -11.36
CA GLY A 106 13.02 15.41 -11.40
C GLY A 106 13.32 14.78 -10.04
N ILE A 107 12.38 14.78 -9.09
CA ILE A 107 12.53 14.12 -7.80
C ILE A 107 12.18 12.63 -7.96
N PRO A 108 13.14 11.70 -7.74
CA PRO A 108 12.89 10.29 -7.84
C PRO A 108 11.88 9.82 -6.78
N GLN A 109 10.96 8.94 -7.18
CA GLN A 109 9.90 8.45 -6.32
C GLN A 109 9.79 6.93 -6.38
N ALA A 110 9.42 6.30 -5.27
CA ALA A 110 9.02 4.91 -5.22
C ALA A 110 7.81 4.73 -4.31
N THR A 111 7.02 3.69 -4.55
CA THR A 111 6.03 3.24 -3.56
C THR A 111 6.71 2.39 -2.51
N ALA A 112 6.15 2.37 -1.30
CA ALA A 112 6.58 1.50 -0.19
C ALA A 112 5.33 1.09 0.61
N SER A 113 4.55 0.14 0.11
CA SER A 113 3.23 -0.20 0.65
C SER A 113 3.15 -1.63 1.17
N SER A 114 2.44 -1.83 2.27
CA SER A 114 2.09 -3.17 2.78
C SER A 114 1.09 -3.92 1.88
N LYS A 115 0.49 -3.23 0.90
CA LYS A 115 -0.31 -3.87 -0.15
C LYS A 115 0.59 -4.71 -1.06
N PRO A 116 0.13 -5.89 -1.56
CA PRO A 116 0.87 -6.67 -2.55
C PRO A 116 1.28 -5.86 -3.79
N GLU A 117 2.53 -6.01 -4.21
CA GLU A 117 3.15 -5.20 -5.28
C GLU A 117 2.35 -5.18 -6.58
N ASN A 118 1.79 -6.32 -6.99
CA ASN A 118 0.94 -6.40 -8.19
C ASN A 118 -0.35 -5.57 -8.08
N GLN A 119 -0.88 -5.38 -6.87
CA GLN A 119 -2.05 -4.54 -6.65
C GLN A 119 -1.66 -3.06 -6.62
N VAL A 120 -0.49 -2.73 -6.07
CA VAL A 120 0.08 -1.38 -6.13
C VAL A 120 0.29 -0.98 -7.58
N ALA A 121 0.92 -1.83 -8.39
CA ALA A 121 1.15 -1.57 -9.80
C ALA A 121 -0.19 -1.32 -10.55
N ALA A 122 -1.19 -2.16 -10.33
CA ALA A 122 -2.50 -1.99 -10.94
C ALA A 122 -3.20 -0.66 -10.56
N LEU A 123 -2.99 -0.17 -9.32
CA LEU A 123 -3.51 1.12 -8.90
C LEU A 123 -2.73 2.28 -9.55
N MET A 124 -1.40 2.20 -9.61
CA MET A 124 -0.60 3.25 -10.24
C MET A 124 -0.90 3.35 -11.75
N ASP A 125 -1.10 2.23 -12.43
CA ASP A 125 -1.52 2.20 -13.84
C ASP A 125 -2.93 2.79 -14.01
N HIS A 126 -3.87 2.42 -13.13
CA HIS A 126 -5.26 2.90 -13.20
C HIS A 126 -5.40 4.42 -13.08
N PHE A 127 -4.52 5.04 -12.30
CA PHE A 127 -4.52 6.49 -12.08
C PHE A 127 -3.49 7.24 -12.95
N ASP A 128 -2.88 6.59 -13.93
CA ASP A 128 -1.84 7.15 -14.80
C ASP A 128 -0.63 7.72 -14.03
N LEU A 129 -0.33 7.15 -12.86
CA LEU A 129 0.78 7.57 -12.00
C LEU A 129 2.02 6.68 -12.15
N ALA A 130 1.91 5.51 -12.78
CA ALA A 130 3.03 4.56 -12.91
C ALA A 130 4.31 5.20 -13.50
N PRO A 131 4.25 6.08 -14.53
CA PRO A 131 5.45 6.73 -15.06
C PRO A 131 6.16 7.68 -14.07
N CYS A 132 5.49 8.11 -13.00
CA CYS A 132 6.06 9.00 -12.00
C CYS A 132 6.96 8.27 -10.99
N PHE A 133 6.93 6.95 -10.96
CA PHE A 133 7.67 6.13 -10.01
C PHE A 133 8.87 5.45 -10.68
N THR A 134 10.05 5.62 -10.09
CA THR A 134 11.28 4.90 -10.48
C THR A 134 11.18 3.43 -10.09
N ALA A 135 10.48 3.13 -8.99
CA ALA A 135 10.22 1.76 -8.55
C ALA A 135 8.83 1.67 -7.90
N THR A 136 8.11 0.61 -8.25
CA THR A 136 6.86 0.23 -7.57
C THR A 136 7.18 -0.92 -6.63
N VAL A 137 7.03 -0.70 -5.32
CA VAL A 137 7.35 -1.66 -4.27
C VAL A 137 6.15 -1.84 -3.36
N GLY A 138 5.82 -3.09 -3.14
CA GLY A 138 4.79 -3.54 -2.22
C GLY A 138 5.22 -4.82 -1.52
N SER A 139 4.37 -5.35 -0.64
CA SER A 139 4.62 -6.65 -0.02
C SER A 139 4.62 -7.77 -1.06
N THR A 140 5.23 -8.90 -0.69
CA THR A 140 5.12 -10.11 -1.50
C THR A 140 3.70 -10.67 -1.45
N PRO A 141 3.27 -11.46 -2.45
CA PRO A 141 1.94 -12.06 -2.47
C PRO A 141 1.64 -12.98 -1.28
N ASP A 142 2.65 -13.54 -0.64
CA ASP A 142 2.49 -14.38 0.55
C ASP A 142 2.37 -13.59 1.86
N GLU A 143 2.63 -12.26 1.82
CA GLU A 143 2.68 -11.34 2.97
C GLU A 143 3.63 -11.80 4.09
N LYS A 144 4.65 -12.60 3.75
CA LYS A 144 5.60 -13.18 4.71
C LYS A 144 7.04 -12.75 4.46
N THR A 145 7.43 -12.56 3.21
CA THR A 145 8.81 -12.25 2.83
C THR A 145 9.05 -10.75 2.93
N LEU A 146 8.37 -9.85 2.42
CA LEU A 146 8.41 -8.41 2.70
C LEU A 146 7.22 -8.07 3.59
N ALA A 147 7.27 -8.50 4.84
CA ALA A 147 6.12 -8.45 5.73
C ALA A 147 6.05 -7.17 6.57
N THR A 148 7.19 -6.59 6.92
CA THR A 148 7.23 -5.38 7.71
C THR A 148 7.38 -4.13 6.85
N LYS A 149 6.91 -3.00 7.35
CA LYS A 149 7.10 -1.71 6.64
C LYS A 149 8.58 -1.39 6.47
N ALA A 150 9.41 -1.71 7.45
CA ALA A 150 10.86 -1.52 7.38
C ALA A 150 11.50 -2.32 6.23
N ASP A 151 11.10 -3.59 6.05
CA ASP A 151 11.61 -4.42 4.94
C ASP A 151 11.22 -3.85 3.58
N ILE A 152 9.97 -3.36 3.47
CA ILE A 152 9.45 -2.76 2.23
C ILE A 152 10.17 -1.45 1.91
N VAL A 153 10.40 -0.60 2.91
CA VAL A 153 11.17 0.65 2.78
C VAL A 153 12.61 0.35 2.35
N ALA A 154 13.26 -0.63 3.01
CA ALA A 154 14.61 -1.04 2.64
C ALA A 154 14.68 -1.54 1.19
N GLU A 155 13.71 -2.33 0.75
CA GLU A 155 13.63 -2.81 -0.64
C GLU A 155 13.39 -1.65 -1.63
N ALA A 156 12.54 -0.68 -1.28
CA ALA A 156 12.31 0.50 -2.12
C ALA A 156 13.60 1.33 -2.29
N LEU A 157 14.33 1.58 -1.21
CA LEU A 157 15.63 2.26 -1.26
C LEU A 157 16.66 1.47 -2.07
N ARG A 158 16.70 0.14 -1.89
CA ARG A 158 17.60 -0.73 -2.67
C ARG A 158 17.30 -0.65 -4.18
N ARG A 159 16.02 -0.65 -4.59
CA ARG A 159 15.64 -0.54 -6.01
C ARG A 159 15.95 0.85 -6.56
N LEU A 160 15.72 1.92 -5.80
CA LEU A 160 16.11 3.27 -6.18
C LEU A 160 17.63 3.39 -6.37
N ALA A 161 18.42 2.89 -5.42
CA ALA A 161 19.88 2.89 -5.51
C ALA A 161 20.38 2.09 -6.73
N ALA A 162 19.78 0.94 -7.02
CA ALA A 162 20.09 0.14 -8.21
C ALA A 162 19.78 0.87 -9.52
N ALA A 163 18.82 1.81 -9.49
CA ALA A 163 18.51 2.71 -10.60
C ALA A 163 19.42 3.97 -10.65
N GLY A 164 20.42 4.06 -9.78
CA GLY A 164 21.36 5.21 -9.74
C GLY A 164 20.84 6.42 -8.97
N VAL A 165 19.77 6.28 -8.20
CA VAL A 165 19.19 7.36 -7.39
C VAL A 165 20.00 7.55 -6.09
N ASP A 166 20.26 8.80 -5.72
CA ASP A 166 20.78 9.15 -4.39
C ASP A 166 19.73 8.88 -3.32
N THR A 167 19.99 7.94 -2.43
CA THR A 167 19.11 7.54 -1.32
C THR A 167 19.61 8.02 0.04
N SER A 168 20.50 9.01 0.09
CA SER A 168 21.13 9.47 1.34
C SER A 168 20.19 10.29 2.24
N ARG A 169 19.14 10.88 1.69
CA ARG A 169 18.15 11.67 2.41
C ARG A 169 16.73 11.39 1.88
N PRO A 170 16.22 10.18 2.07
CA PRO A 170 14.86 9.84 1.69
C PRO A 170 13.84 10.53 2.60
N VAL A 171 12.63 10.71 2.10
CA VAL A 171 11.45 11.01 2.91
C VAL A 171 10.39 9.96 2.64
N LEU A 172 9.77 9.45 3.69
CA LEU A 172 8.60 8.56 3.60
C LEU A 172 7.34 9.37 3.91
N VAL A 173 6.37 9.29 3.02
CA VAL A 173 5.04 9.88 3.17
C VAL A 173 4.06 8.76 3.41
N GLY A 174 3.35 8.81 4.54
CA GLY A 174 2.39 7.79 4.96
C GLY A 174 1.42 8.34 6.00
N ASP A 175 0.35 7.59 6.31
CA ASP A 175 -0.72 8.01 7.21
C ASP A 175 -0.73 7.24 8.55
N ARG A 176 0.18 6.27 8.72
CA ARG A 176 0.17 5.34 9.86
C ARG A 176 1.46 5.41 10.68
N HIS A 177 1.34 4.98 11.97
CA HIS A 177 2.49 4.82 12.85
C HIS A 177 3.53 3.83 12.30
N HIS A 178 3.10 2.79 11.58
CA HIS A 178 4.01 1.85 10.90
C HIS A 178 4.91 2.54 9.86
N ASP A 179 4.44 3.62 9.23
CA ASP A 179 5.26 4.41 8.31
C ASP A 179 6.36 5.16 9.06
N ILE A 180 6.04 5.68 10.25
CA ILE A 180 7.03 6.36 11.10
C ILE A 180 8.08 5.36 11.60
N GLU A 181 7.64 4.20 12.10
CA GLU A 181 8.53 3.13 12.60
C GLU A 181 9.40 2.54 11.49
N GLY A 182 8.83 2.34 10.29
CA GLY A 182 9.55 1.78 9.15
C GLY A 182 10.45 2.78 8.43
N GLY A 183 10.26 4.08 8.65
CA GLY A 183 11.08 5.15 8.09
C GLY A 183 12.18 5.66 9.03
N ALA A 184 12.25 5.16 10.27
CA ALA A 184 13.27 5.50 11.26
C ALA A 184 14.50 4.59 11.11
#